data_319aa9f75a34a739e36fb135879128c8
#
_entry.id   319aa9f75a34a739e36fb135879128c8
#
_cell.length_a   1.000
_cell.length_b   1.000
_cell.length_c   1.000
_cell.angle_alpha   90.00
_cell.angle_beta   90.00
_cell.angle_gamma   90.00
#
_symmetry.space_group_name_H-M   'P 1'
#
loop_
_entity.id
_entity.type
_entity.pdbx_description
1 polymer ?
#
loop_
_entity_poly.entity_id
_entity_poly.type
_entity_poly.pdbx_seq_one_letter_code
_entity_poly.pdbx_strand_id
1 'polypeptide(L)'
;MPVPDEMTPPSVKTSPFEPPTVARPFRSTVQLADTDSHAQANPAPDLSDIARLLTSLQNKESNSNKQAIKQRPAWNRRKALVCTMPADRESVAQALAAYNYDVFVAENTTEALGRMREDQMDVLILDANFDPIEQGFAFVSREVKLMRPTDRRRLFLTLLTPTSRTMDLHSAFLQNVNLVINVLDVDQLPEALEVSIRHYNELYRDFNRILEAPAI
;
A
#
# COMPACT_ATOMS: atom_id res chain seq x y z
N MET A 1 -55.36 -36.74 -5.78
CA MET A 1 -54.03 -36.19 -5.41
C MET A 1 -54.24 -34.79 -4.89
N PRO A 2 -54.00 -34.48 -3.60
CA PRO A 2 -54.17 -33.15 -3.05
C PRO A 2 -52.97 -32.27 -3.37
N VAL A 3 -53.25 -31.00 -3.65
CA VAL A 3 -52.29 -29.91 -3.93
C VAL A 3 -51.66 -29.51 -2.61
N PRO A 4 -50.30 -29.30 -2.53
CA PRO A 4 -49.64 -28.85 -1.32
C PRO A 4 -49.89 -27.35 -1.05
N ASP A 5 -50.12 -27.07 0.23
CA ASP A 5 -50.37 -25.76 0.84
C ASP A 5 -49.28 -24.74 0.54
N GLU A 6 -49.73 -23.55 0.23
CA GLU A 6 -48.96 -22.33 -0.02
C GLU A 6 -48.38 -21.79 1.31
N MET A 7 -47.06 -21.92 1.51
CA MET A 7 -46.33 -21.40 2.66
C MET A 7 -46.23 -19.87 2.58
N THR A 8 -47.00 -19.18 3.41
CA THR A 8 -46.91 -17.74 3.63
C THR A 8 -45.58 -17.40 4.34
N PRO A 9 -44.79 -16.42 3.85
CA PRO A 9 -43.56 -16.02 4.54
C PRO A 9 -43.86 -15.23 5.83
N PRO A 10 -43.01 -15.34 6.85
CA PRO A 10 -43.22 -14.64 8.12
C PRO A 10 -43.03 -13.13 7.98
N SER A 11 -43.97 -12.38 8.55
CA SER A 11 -43.98 -10.94 8.65
C SER A 11 -42.79 -10.42 9.45
N VAL A 12 -41.88 -9.68 8.81
CA VAL A 12 -40.76 -8.99 9.45
C VAL A 12 -41.29 -7.73 10.14
N LYS A 13 -41.26 -7.72 11.47
CA LYS A 13 -41.54 -6.53 12.28
C LYS A 13 -40.35 -5.56 12.12
N THR A 14 -40.55 -4.49 11.37
CA THR A 14 -39.69 -3.32 11.31
C THR A 14 -39.82 -2.53 12.62
N SER A 15 -38.76 -2.53 13.40
CA SER A 15 -38.59 -1.64 14.55
C SER A 15 -38.31 -0.21 14.04
N PRO A 16 -38.95 0.84 14.56
CA PRO A 16 -38.66 2.20 14.16
C PRO A 16 -37.28 2.62 14.67
N PHE A 17 -36.45 3.05 13.73
CA PHE A 17 -35.12 3.62 14.00
C PHE A 17 -35.30 5.01 14.63
N GLU A 18 -34.98 5.17 15.89
CA GLU A 18 -34.86 6.49 16.53
C GLU A 18 -33.56 7.17 16.11
N PRO A 19 -33.59 8.41 15.60
CA PRO A 19 -32.36 9.14 15.26
C PRO A 19 -31.62 9.54 16.55
N PRO A 20 -30.27 9.53 16.53
CA PRO A 20 -29.47 9.90 17.70
C PRO A 20 -29.67 11.38 18.01
N THR A 21 -29.88 11.66 19.31
CA THR A 21 -30.04 12.98 19.90
C THR A 21 -28.83 13.85 19.59
N VAL A 22 -29.06 15.00 18.99
CA VAL A 22 -28.06 16.01 18.64
C VAL A 22 -27.37 16.50 19.91
N ALA A 23 -26.06 16.27 19.99
CA ALA A 23 -25.21 16.78 21.07
C ALA A 23 -25.18 18.31 21.07
N ARG A 24 -25.38 18.92 22.24
CA ARG A 24 -25.35 20.35 22.47
C ARG A 24 -23.96 20.92 22.17
N PRO A 25 -23.85 22.14 21.56
CA PRO A 25 -22.57 22.76 21.34
C PRO A 25 -21.91 23.18 22.66
N PHE A 26 -20.65 22.81 22.83
CA PHE A 26 -19.79 23.27 23.92
C PHE A 26 -19.55 24.78 23.75
N ARG A 27 -20.09 25.58 24.67
CA ARG A 27 -19.74 27.00 24.81
C ARG A 27 -18.51 27.10 25.70
N SER A 28 -17.34 27.22 25.11
CA SER A 28 -16.14 27.69 25.81
C SER A 28 -16.16 29.20 25.89
N THR A 29 -16.49 29.73 27.07
CA THR A 29 -16.29 31.12 27.38
C THR A 29 -14.83 31.31 27.79
N VAL A 30 -13.98 31.74 26.86
CA VAL A 30 -12.63 32.21 27.18
C VAL A 30 -12.77 33.68 27.62
N GLN A 31 -12.54 33.95 28.91
CA GLN A 31 -12.33 35.30 29.39
C GLN A 31 -10.96 35.79 28.87
N LEU A 32 -10.99 36.84 28.07
CA LEU A 32 -9.80 37.63 27.75
C LEU A 32 -9.42 38.43 28.99
N ALA A 33 -8.30 38.08 29.59
CA ALA A 33 -7.60 38.96 30.52
C ALA A 33 -6.77 39.94 29.70
N ASP A 34 -7.09 41.21 29.77
CA ASP A 34 -6.27 42.31 29.29
C ASP A 34 -4.94 42.29 30.05
N THR A 35 -3.87 41.98 29.34
CA THR A 35 -2.50 42.22 29.81
C THR A 35 -1.78 43.04 28.75
N ASP A 36 -1.76 44.33 28.93
CA ASP A 36 -0.83 45.22 28.24
C ASP A 36 0.57 44.79 28.54
N SER A 37 1.23 44.25 27.52
CA SER A 37 2.67 44.00 27.54
C SER A 37 3.22 44.29 26.16
N HIS A 38 4.03 45.31 26.08
CA HIS A 38 4.86 45.65 24.93
C HIS A 38 5.67 44.42 24.48
N ALA A 39 5.15 43.70 23.47
CA ALA A 39 5.92 42.68 22.77
C ALA A 39 6.34 43.25 21.41
N GLN A 40 7.64 43.41 21.27
CA GLN A 40 8.29 43.66 19.97
C GLN A 40 7.73 42.68 18.92
N ALA A 41 7.17 43.24 17.87
CA ALA A 41 6.67 42.46 16.74
C ALA A 41 7.88 41.73 16.07
N ASN A 42 8.02 40.45 16.34
CA ASN A 42 8.80 39.60 15.45
C ASN A 42 8.11 39.61 14.09
N PRO A 43 8.82 39.87 12.97
CA PRO A 43 8.22 39.78 11.67
C PRO A 43 7.68 38.37 11.46
N ALA A 44 6.42 38.27 11.04
CA ALA A 44 5.81 36.98 10.71
C ALA A 44 6.72 36.24 9.71
N PRO A 45 7.01 34.96 9.94
CA PRO A 45 7.87 34.20 9.03
C PRO A 45 7.25 34.25 7.63
N ASP A 46 8.07 34.63 6.65
CA ASP A 46 7.69 34.72 5.26
C ASP A 46 7.24 33.34 4.77
N LEU A 47 6.10 33.25 4.08
CA LEU A 47 5.57 32.00 3.52
C LEU A 47 6.61 31.28 2.63
N SER A 48 7.51 32.03 2.01
CA SER A 48 8.63 31.50 1.25
C SER A 48 9.65 30.75 2.11
N ASP A 49 9.90 31.22 3.33
CA ASP A 49 10.82 30.56 4.27
C ASP A 49 10.22 29.29 4.84
N ILE A 50 8.92 29.28 5.11
CA ILE A 50 8.19 28.06 5.52
C ILE A 50 8.21 27.02 4.39
N ALA A 51 7.96 27.45 3.15
CA ALA A 51 8.02 26.53 1.99
C ALA A 51 9.43 25.96 1.79
N ARG A 52 10.49 26.76 1.96
CA ARG A 52 11.88 26.29 1.90
C ARG A 52 12.21 25.30 3.02
N LEU A 53 11.77 25.56 4.24
CA LEU A 53 11.96 24.66 5.37
C LEU A 53 11.23 23.32 5.14
N LEU A 54 9.99 23.33 4.67
CA LEU A 54 9.25 22.12 4.35
C LEU A 54 9.93 21.32 3.23
N THR A 55 10.39 21.99 2.18
CA THR A 55 11.13 21.34 1.09
C THR A 55 12.46 20.75 1.59
N SER A 56 13.16 21.45 2.46
CA SER A 56 14.43 20.97 3.03
C SER A 56 14.23 19.77 3.97
N LEU A 57 13.13 19.73 4.73
CA LEU A 57 12.78 18.61 5.59
C LEU A 57 12.38 17.38 4.76
N GLN A 58 11.56 17.56 3.72
CA GLN A 58 11.21 16.46 2.81
C GLN A 58 12.43 15.86 2.11
N ASN A 59 13.35 16.70 1.63
CA ASN A 59 14.60 16.26 1.00
C ASN A 59 15.52 15.53 1.98
N LYS A 60 15.56 15.97 3.25
CA LYS A 60 16.37 15.35 4.29
C LYS A 60 15.82 13.98 4.68
N GLU A 61 14.52 13.84 4.79
CA GLU A 61 13.87 12.55 5.06
C GLU A 61 14.06 11.57 3.90
N SER A 62 13.88 12.02 2.65
CA SER A 62 14.10 11.19 1.47
C SER A 62 15.56 10.70 1.37
N ASN A 63 16.53 11.57 1.61
CA ASN A 63 17.96 11.20 1.59
C ASN A 63 18.36 10.27 2.74
N SER A 64 17.87 10.53 3.95
CA SER A 64 18.10 9.67 5.11
C SER A 64 17.52 8.28 4.90
N ASN A 65 16.34 8.19 4.29
CA ASN A 65 15.69 6.94 3.99
C ASN A 65 16.43 6.13 2.91
N LYS A 66 16.87 6.80 1.83
CA LYS A 66 17.69 6.17 0.77
C LYS A 66 19.02 5.62 1.31
N GLN A 67 19.64 6.30 2.26
CA GLN A 67 20.86 5.82 2.91
C GLN A 67 20.59 4.62 3.83
N ALA A 68 19.50 4.65 4.61
CA ALA A 68 19.12 3.53 5.48
C ALA A 68 18.79 2.26 4.68
N ILE A 69 18.15 2.40 3.52
CA ILE A 69 17.84 1.28 2.62
C ILE A 69 19.10 0.66 2.05
N LYS A 70 20.07 1.47 1.62
CA LYS A 70 21.36 0.99 1.08
C LYS A 70 22.25 0.28 2.12
N GLN A 71 21.98 0.48 3.41
CA GLN A 71 22.76 -0.10 4.51
C GLN A 71 22.09 -1.33 5.14
N ARG A 72 20.96 -1.83 4.59
CA ARG A 72 20.37 -3.06 5.10
C ARG A 72 21.34 -4.22 4.96
N PRO A 73 21.61 -4.97 6.05
CA PRO A 73 22.44 -6.16 5.96
C PRO A 73 21.78 -7.23 5.08
N ALA A 74 22.56 -8.09 4.47
CA ALA A 74 22.10 -9.07 3.49
C ALA A 74 20.96 -9.97 4.00
N TRP A 75 20.96 -10.32 5.30
CA TRP A 75 19.91 -11.16 5.90
C TRP A 75 18.57 -10.43 6.13
N ASN A 76 18.53 -9.12 5.93
CA ASN A 76 17.33 -8.29 6.09
C ASN A 76 16.89 -7.68 4.75
N ARG A 77 17.30 -8.27 3.64
CA ARG A 77 16.85 -7.88 2.32
C ARG A 77 15.47 -8.46 2.06
N ARG A 78 14.60 -7.63 1.49
CA ARG A 78 13.29 -8.11 1.04
C ARG A 78 13.44 -8.89 -0.25
N LYS A 79 12.77 -10.03 -0.33
CA LYS A 79 12.68 -10.84 -1.53
C LYS A 79 11.59 -10.29 -2.45
N ALA A 80 11.97 -9.90 -3.66
CA ALA A 80 11.04 -9.38 -4.66
C ALA A 80 10.97 -10.32 -5.86
N LEU A 81 9.76 -10.78 -6.19
CA LEU A 81 9.48 -11.53 -7.41
C LEU A 81 8.97 -10.59 -8.49
N VAL A 82 9.62 -10.58 -9.64
CA VAL A 82 9.31 -9.73 -10.80
C VAL A 82 8.69 -10.58 -11.89
N CYS A 83 7.41 -10.30 -12.17
CA CYS A 83 6.59 -10.93 -13.20
C CYS A 83 6.15 -9.86 -14.20
N THR A 84 7.03 -9.46 -15.10
CA THR A 84 6.82 -8.36 -16.06
C THR A 84 7.05 -8.80 -17.49
N MET A 85 6.62 -7.95 -18.43
CA MET A 85 6.95 -8.11 -19.85
C MET A 85 8.46 -8.16 -20.05
N PRO A 86 8.96 -8.87 -21.08
CA PRO A 86 10.40 -8.97 -21.36
C PRO A 86 11.07 -7.60 -21.54
N ALA A 87 10.35 -6.60 -22.09
CA ALA A 87 10.87 -5.26 -22.33
C ALA A 87 11.23 -4.51 -21.05
N ASP A 88 10.44 -4.66 -19.99
CA ASP A 88 10.58 -3.90 -18.74
C ASP A 88 11.31 -4.70 -17.65
N ARG A 89 11.49 -5.98 -17.85
CA ARG A 89 12.00 -6.95 -16.88
C ARG A 89 13.34 -6.55 -16.29
N GLU A 90 14.29 -6.25 -17.14
CA GLU A 90 15.65 -5.91 -16.72
C GLU A 90 15.70 -4.56 -15.99
N SER A 91 14.98 -3.55 -16.48
CA SER A 91 14.96 -2.22 -15.86
C SER A 91 14.31 -2.28 -14.47
N VAL A 92 13.21 -3.01 -14.32
CA VAL A 92 12.55 -3.23 -13.02
C VAL A 92 13.47 -3.97 -12.06
N ALA A 93 14.10 -5.05 -12.52
CA ALA A 93 15.00 -5.84 -11.69
C ALA A 93 16.21 -5.04 -11.20
N GLN A 94 16.85 -4.28 -12.08
CA GLN A 94 17.99 -3.41 -11.74
C GLN A 94 17.57 -2.29 -10.79
N ALA A 95 16.43 -1.66 -11.01
CA ALA A 95 15.90 -0.62 -10.14
C ALA A 95 15.68 -1.14 -8.70
N LEU A 96 15.10 -2.33 -8.55
CA LEU A 96 14.89 -2.95 -7.23
C LEU A 96 16.20 -3.40 -6.57
N ALA A 97 17.12 -3.98 -7.35
CA ALA A 97 18.44 -4.40 -6.85
C ALA A 97 19.24 -3.20 -6.32
N ALA A 98 19.15 -2.03 -6.98
CA ALA A 98 19.77 -0.78 -6.51
C ALA A 98 19.22 -0.30 -5.15
N TYR A 99 18.00 -0.69 -4.79
CA TYR A 99 17.35 -0.44 -3.50
C TYR A 99 17.49 -1.59 -2.50
N ASN A 100 18.43 -2.48 -2.76
CA ASN A 100 18.81 -3.57 -1.83
C ASN A 100 17.72 -4.62 -1.63
N TYR A 101 16.98 -4.94 -2.70
CA TYR A 101 16.10 -6.10 -2.76
C TYR A 101 16.86 -7.32 -3.28
N ASP A 102 16.50 -8.51 -2.82
CA ASP A 102 16.89 -9.78 -3.45
C ASP A 102 15.86 -10.07 -4.54
N VAL A 103 16.25 -9.89 -5.79
CA VAL A 103 15.34 -9.90 -6.92
C VAL A 103 15.35 -11.27 -7.60
N PHE A 104 14.16 -11.85 -7.70
CA PHE A 104 13.88 -13.06 -8.47
C PHE A 104 13.04 -12.66 -9.69
N VAL A 105 13.41 -13.12 -10.85
CA VAL A 105 12.70 -12.82 -12.09
C VAL A 105 12.03 -14.09 -12.57
N ALA A 106 10.73 -14.01 -12.90
CA ALA A 106 10.00 -15.09 -13.54
C ALA A 106 9.78 -14.78 -15.01
N GLU A 107 10.11 -15.72 -15.87
CA GLU A 107 9.95 -15.58 -17.33
C GLU A 107 8.55 -15.97 -17.81
N ASN A 108 7.91 -16.87 -17.08
CA ASN A 108 6.60 -17.42 -17.41
C ASN A 108 5.78 -17.71 -16.15
N THR A 109 4.52 -18.04 -16.36
CA THR A 109 3.55 -18.33 -15.29
C THR A 109 3.97 -19.50 -14.41
N THR A 110 4.51 -20.57 -14.98
CA THR A 110 4.92 -21.77 -14.26
C THR A 110 6.06 -21.45 -13.28
N GLU A 111 7.05 -20.70 -13.73
CA GLU A 111 8.17 -20.26 -12.90
C GLU A 111 7.71 -19.34 -11.79
N ALA A 112 6.83 -18.36 -12.09
CA ALA A 112 6.28 -17.45 -11.09
C ALA A 112 5.58 -18.22 -9.97
N LEU A 113 4.69 -19.15 -10.31
CA LEU A 113 3.97 -19.98 -9.35
C LEU A 113 4.90 -20.92 -8.57
N GLY A 114 5.92 -21.48 -9.22
CA GLY A 114 6.96 -22.28 -8.58
C GLY A 114 7.68 -21.49 -7.49
N ARG A 115 8.20 -20.31 -7.84
CA ARG A 115 8.89 -19.41 -6.89
C ARG A 115 8.03 -19.00 -5.71
N MET A 116 6.75 -18.67 -5.96
CA MET A 116 5.82 -18.31 -4.88
C MET A 116 5.52 -19.43 -3.91
N ARG A 117 5.71 -20.71 -4.30
CA ARG A 117 5.51 -21.89 -3.46
C ARG A 117 6.77 -22.33 -2.73
N GLU A 118 7.91 -22.18 -3.37
CA GLU A 118 9.21 -22.59 -2.84
C GLU A 118 9.78 -21.59 -1.85
N ASP A 119 9.63 -20.31 -2.17
CA ASP A 119 10.19 -19.21 -1.40
C ASP A 119 9.09 -18.29 -0.83
N GLN A 120 9.33 -17.80 0.38
CA GLN A 120 8.50 -16.74 0.91
C GLN A 120 8.95 -15.42 0.30
N MET A 121 8.11 -14.85 -0.56
CA MET A 121 8.31 -13.54 -1.16
C MET A 121 7.70 -12.45 -0.28
N ASP A 122 8.41 -11.33 -0.15
CA ASP A 122 7.92 -10.14 0.56
C ASP A 122 7.18 -9.19 -0.40
N VAL A 123 7.63 -9.12 -1.65
CA VAL A 123 7.11 -8.23 -2.68
C VAL A 123 6.87 -9.03 -3.97
N LEU A 124 5.74 -8.78 -4.59
CA LEU A 124 5.42 -9.28 -5.93
C LEU A 124 5.13 -8.10 -6.85
N ILE A 125 5.92 -7.96 -7.91
CA ILE A 125 5.68 -7.00 -8.98
C ILE A 125 5.03 -7.78 -10.13
N LEU A 126 3.78 -7.46 -10.43
CA LEU A 126 2.99 -8.15 -11.44
C LEU A 126 2.52 -7.19 -12.51
N ASP A 127 2.91 -7.44 -13.75
CA ASP A 127 2.43 -6.69 -14.91
C ASP A 127 1.06 -7.23 -15.36
N ALA A 128 0.16 -6.32 -15.73
CA ALA A 128 -1.15 -6.69 -16.28
C ALA A 128 -1.06 -7.52 -17.57
N ASN A 129 0.05 -7.41 -18.31
CA ASN A 129 0.33 -8.14 -19.53
C ASN A 129 1.37 -9.27 -19.35
N PHE A 130 1.65 -9.67 -18.11
CA PHE A 130 2.58 -10.76 -17.84
C PHE A 130 2.08 -12.07 -18.46
N ASP A 131 2.92 -12.70 -19.29
CA ASP A 131 2.67 -13.99 -19.94
C ASP A 131 1.25 -14.11 -20.54
N PRO A 132 0.93 -13.32 -21.58
CA PRO A 132 -0.43 -13.26 -22.11
C PRO A 132 -0.89 -14.58 -22.73
N ILE A 133 0.03 -15.44 -23.16
CA ILE A 133 -0.28 -16.74 -23.76
C ILE A 133 -0.87 -17.69 -22.73
N GLU A 134 -0.25 -17.76 -21.57
CA GLU A 134 -0.69 -18.60 -20.45
C GLU A 134 -1.60 -17.86 -19.44
N GLN A 135 -2.07 -16.65 -19.78
CA GLN A 135 -2.88 -15.81 -18.90
C GLN A 135 -2.19 -15.58 -17.52
N GLY A 136 -0.90 -15.32 -17.52
CA GLY A 136 -0.06 -15.27 -16.34
C GLY A 136 -0.56 -14.32 -15.27
N PHE A 137 -1.01 -13.11 -15.64
CA PHE A 137 -1.64 -12.18 -14.72
C PHE A 137 -2.82 -12.80 -13.95
N ALA A 138 -3.71 -13.50 -14.66
CA ALA A 138 -4.90 -14.10 -14.05
C ALA A 138 -4.54 -15.25 -13.11
N PHE A 139 -3.60 -16.14 -13.51
CA PHE A 139 -3.17 -17.26 -12.68
C PHE A 139 -2.41 -16.81 -11.44
N VAL A 140 -1.46 -15.89 -11.56
CA VAL A 140 -0.71 -15.36 -10.43
C VAL A 140 -1.63 -14.60 -9.47
N SER A 141 -2.52 -13.75 -9.98
CA SER A 141 -3.51 -13.04 -9.18
C SER A 141 -4.45 -14.00 -8.44
N ARG A 142 -4.84 -15.11 -9.07
CA ARG A 142 -5.65 -16.16 -8.46
C ARG A 142 -4.90 -16.85 -7.32
N GLU A 143 -3.64 -17.21 -7.52
CA GLU A 143 -2.82 -17.83 -6.47
C GLU A 143 -2.70 -16.91 -5.25
N VAL A 144 -2.45 -15.61 -5.46
CA VAL A 144 -2.42 -14.61 -4.37
C VAL A 144 -3.76 -14.54 -3.62
N LYS A 145 -4.89 -14.59 -4.34
CA LYS A 145 -6.24 -14.58 -3.73
C LYS A 145 -6.54 -15.85 -2.92
N LEU A 146 -5.93 -16.97 -3.26
CA LEU A 146 -6.10 -18.24 -2.58
C LEU A 146 -5.16 -18.43 -1.39
N MET A 147 -4.19 -17.53 -1.20
CA MET A 147 -3.28 -17.55 -0.05
C MET A 147 -4.05 -17.46 1.26
N ARG A 148 -3.52 -18.11 2.29
CA ARG A 148 -4.03 -17.93 3.65
C ARG A 148 -3.90 -16.46 4.07
N PRO A 149 -4.83 -15.93 4.86
CA PRO A 149 -4.79 -14.52 5.28
C PRO A 149 -3.48 -14.09 5.96
N THR A 150 -2.82 -15.00 6.66
CA THR A 150 -1.50 -14.78 7.27
C THR A 150 -0.41 -14.56 6.22
N ASP A 151 -0.38 -15.41 5.19
CA ASP A 151 0.63 -15.36 4.14
C ASP A 151 0.36 -14.17 3.20
N ARG A 152 -0.92 -13.91 2.87
CA ARG A 152 -1.32 -12.77 2.04
C ARG A 152 -0.92 -11.42 2.66
N ARG A 153 -0.98 -11.28 3.99
CA ARG A 153 -0.55 -10.06 4.69
C ARG A 153 0.96 -9.85 4.67
N ARG A 154 1.73 -10.87 4.43
CA ARG A 154 3.20 -10.82 4.32
C ARG A 154 3.68 -10.61 2.90
N LEU A 155 2.78 -10.56 1.94
CA LEU A 155 3.09 -10.31 0.54
C LEU A 155 2.56 -8.94 0.12
N PHE A 156 3.46 -8.05 -0.25
CA PHE A 156 3.12 -6.75 -0.82
C PHE A 156 2.98 -6.89 -2.34
N LEU A 157 1.76 -6.80 -2.84
CA LEU A 157 1.45 -6.95 -4.27
C LEU A 157 1.40 -5.59 -4.95
N THR A 158 2.26 -5.41 -5.94
CA THR A 158 2.31 -4.22 -6.80
C THR A 158 1.88 -4.58 -8.21
N LEU A 159 0.96 -3.83 -8.77
CA LEU A 159 0.50 -3.97 -10.16
C LEU A 159 1.17 -2.92 -11.04
N LEU A 160 1.83 -3.37 -12.11
CA LEU A 160 2.26 -2.51 -13.22
C LEU A 160 1.15 -2.49 -14.27
N THR A 161 0.73 -1.30 -14.69
CA THR A 161 -0.32 -1.13 -15.69
C THR A 161 -0.19 0.19 -16.43
N PRO A 162 -0.49 0.23 -17.74
CA PRO A 162 -0.50 1.49 -18.49
C PRO A 162 -1.78 2.32 -18.26
N THR A 163 -2.83 1.72 -17.67
CA THR A 163 -4.18 2.30 -17.66
C THR A 163 -4.48 3.17 -16.43
N SER A 164 -3.71 3.01 -15.36
CA SER A 164 -3.92 3.73 -14.09
C SER A 164 -2.73 4.62 -13.78
N ARG A 165 -2.96 5.64 -12.95
CA ARG A 165 -1.89 6.49 -12.43
C ARG A 165 -1.11 5.78 -11.33
N THR A 166 0.15 6.13 -11.20
CA THR A 166 0.99 5.68 -10.08
C THR A 166 0.35 6.11 -8.75
N MET A 167 0.31 5.19 -7.79
CA MET A 167 -0.29 5.35 -6.45
C MET A 167 -1.81 5.63 -6.46
N ASP A 168 -2.52 5.21 -7.50
CA ASP A 168 -3.99 5.30 -7.55
C ASP A 168 -4.62 4.30 -6.58
N LEU A 169 -5.10 4.80 -5.43
CA LEU A 169 -5.71 4.00 -4.39
C LEU A 169 -7.03 3.34 -4.82
N HIS A 170 -7.79 4.00 -5.70
CA HIS A 170 -9.05 3.46 -6.19
C HIS A 170 -8.79 2.24 -7.08
N SER A 171 -7.88 2.37 -8.02
CA SER A 171 -7.44 1.26 -8.88
C SER A 171 -6.82 0.12 -8.05
N ALA A 172 -6.00 0.44 -7.05
CA ALA A 172 -5.43 -0.56 -6.16
C ALA A 172 -6.52 -1.36 -5.41
N PHE A 173 -7.53 -0.69 -4.91
CA PHE A 173 -8.66 -1.31 -4.24
C PHE A 173 -9.46 -2.23 -5.17
N LEU A 174 -9.82 -1.74 -6.37
CA LEU A 174 -10.58 -2.52 -7.36
C LEU A 174 -9.82 -3.78 -7.81
N GLN A 175 -8.50 -3.70 -7.95
CA GLN A 175 -7.65 -4.82 -8.38
C GLN A 175 -7.20 -5.71 -7.21
N ASN A 176 -7.55 -5.34 -5.97
CA ASN A 176 -7.11 -6.04 -4.75
C ASN A 176 -5.58 -6.17 -4.65
N VAL A 177 -4.89 -5.08 -4.98
CA VAL A 177 -3.43 -4.95 -4.87
C VAL A 177 -3.06 -3.88 -3.83
N ASN A 178 -1.82 -3.89 -3.36
CA ASN A 178 -1.36 -2.92 -2.37
C ASN A 178 -0.89 -1.61 -3.00
N LEU A 179 -0.38 -1.67 -4.24
CA LEU A 179 0.15 -0.52 -4.96
C LEU A 179 -0.09 -0.69 -6.46
N VAL A 180 -0.39 0.41 -7.13
CA VAL A 180 -0.45 0.50 -8.60
C VAL A 180 0.64 1.45 -9.06
N ILE A 181 1.39 1.03 -10.08
CA ILE A 181 2.43 1.83 -10.75
C ILE A 181 2.11 1.88 -12.23
N ASN A 182 2.17 3.07 -12.81
CA ASN A 182 2.10 3.21 -14.25
C ASN A 182 3.41 2.73 -14.89
N VAL A 183 3.33 2.00 -15.98
CA VAL A 183 4.52 1.50 -16.70
C VAL A 183 5.46 2.63 -17.14
N LEU A 184 4.94 3.84 -17.35
CA LEU A 184 5.75 5.03 -17.68
C LEU A 184 6.55 5.57 -16.48
N ASP A 185 6.18 5.19 -15.26
CA ASP A 185 6.78 5.66 -14.02
C ASP A 185 7.65 4.57 -13.35
N VAL A 186 8.10 3.57 -14.09
CA VAL A 186 8.90 2.44 -13.54
C VAL A 186 10.15 2.92 -12.80
N ASP A 187 10.74 4.02 -13.19
CA ASP A 187 11.90 4.62 -12.51
C ASP A 187 11.57 5.04 -11.07
N GLN A 188 10.31 5.37 -10.79
CA GLN A 188 9.82 5.76 -9.46
C GLN A 188 9.38 4.55 -8.61
N LEU A 189 9.31 3.36 -9.21
CA LEU A 189 8.83 2.13 -8.56
C LEU A 189 9.50 1.87 -7.22
N PRO A 190 10.85 1.88 -7.08
CA PRO A 190 11.47 1.53 -5.81
C PRO A 190 11.14 2.52 -4.69
N GLU A 191 11.05 3.82 -5.02
CA GLU A 191 10.73 4.86 -4.04
C GLU A 191 9.26 4.79 -3.60
N ALA A 192 8.34 4.65 -4.56
CA ALA A 192 6.91 4.47 -4.30
C ALA A 192 6.64 3.19 -3.48
N LEU A 193 7.37 2.12 -3.77
CA LEU A 193 7.30 0.84 -3.07
C LEU A 193 7.73 0.99 -1.60
N GLU A 194 8.87 1.60 -1.32
CA GLU A 194 9.36 1.82 0.05
C GLU A 194 8.41 2.69 0.89
N VAL A 195 7.87 3.76 0.31
CA VAL A 195 6.87 4.61 0.97
C VAL A 195 5.60 3.83 1.28
N SER A 196 5.10 3.07 0.31
CA SER A 196 3.86 2.32 0.46
C SER A 196 4.00 1.15 1.44
N ILE A 197 5.13 0.44 1.44
CA ILE A 197 5.41 -0.62 2.42
C ILE A 197 5.51 -0.05 3.83
N ARG A 198 6.10 1.14 4.00
CA ARG A 198 6.15 1.80 5.31
C ARG A 198 4.75 2.08 5.84
N HIS A 199 3.88 2.69 5.03
CA HIS A 199 2.49 2.95 5.41
C HIS A 199 1.73 1.64 5.71
N TYR A 200 1.98 0.61 4.93
CA TYR A 200 1.40 -0.71 5.15
C TYR A 200 1.83 -1.31 6.51
N ASN A 201 3.12 -1.24 6.83
CA ASN A 201 3.63 -1.72 8.11
C ASN A 201 3.09 -0.90 9.30
N GLU A 202 2.94 0.42 9.15
CA GLU A 202 2.31 1.27 10.16
C GLU A 202 0.85 0.89 10.39
N LEU A 203 0.09 0.65 9.32
CA LEU A 203 -1.31 0.21 9.40
C LEU A 203 -1.46 -1.11 10.17
N TYR A 204 -0.56 -2.06 9.94
CA TYR A 204 -0.61 -3.38 10.57
C TYR A 204 0.27 -3.51 11.82
N ARG A 205 0.89 -2.44 12.29
CA ARG A 205 1.85 -2.46 13.41
C ARG A 205 1.30 -3.12 14.67
N ASP A 206 0.13 -2.70 15.12
CA ASP A 206 -0.45 -3.24 16.35
C ASP A 206 -0.93 -4.68 16.19
N PHE A 207 -1.45 -5.00 15.02
CA PHE A 207 -1.84 -6.36 14.67
C PHE A 207 -0.61 -7.30 14.64
N ASN A 208 0.47 -6.89 13.98
CA ASN A 208 1.71 -7.66 13.90
C ASN A 208 2.35 -7.85 15.29
N ARG A 209 2.26 -6.82 16.16
CA ARG A 209 2.74 -6.92 17.54
C ARG A 209 1.97 -7.96 18.35
N ILE A 210 0.65 -8.02 18.22
CA ILE A 210 -0.19 -9.00 18.94
C ILE A 210 0.08 -10.42 18.46
N LEU A 211 0.32 -10.61 17.17
CA LEU A 211 0.57 -11.92 16.57
C LEU A 211 2.05 -12.31 16.57
N GLU A 212 2.94 -11.46 17.11
CA GLU A 212 4.39 -11.64 17.03
C GLU A 212 4.88 -11.85 15.58
N ALA A 213 4.15 -11.28 14.60
CA ALA A 213 4.44 -11.41 13.20
C ALA A 213 5.44 -10.33 12.75
N PRO A 214 6.48 -10.67 11.95
CA PRO A 214 7.41 -9.67 11.44
C PRO A 214 6.71 -8.72 10.46
N ALA A 215 7.20 -7.47 10.40
CA ALA A 215 6.87 -6.52 9.35
C ALA A 215 7.47 -6.97 8.01
N ILE A 216 6.88 -6.50 6.90
CA ILE A 216 7.42 -6.70 5.54
C ILE A 216 8.66 -5.83 5.35
#